data_48969ece8815b834407d437ab35767ce
#
_entry.id   48969ece8815b834407d437ab35767ce
#
_cell.length_a   1.000
_cell.length_b   1.000
_cell.length_c   1.000
_cell.angle_alpha   90.00
_cell.angle_beta   90.00
_cell.angle_gamma   90.00
#
_symmetry.space_group_name_H-M   'P 1'
#
loop_
_entity.id
_entity.type
_entity.pdbx_description
1 polymer ?
#
loop_
_entity_poly.entity_id
_entity_poly.type
_entity_poly.pdbx_seq_one_letter_code
_entity_poly.pdbx_strand_id
1 'polypeptide(L)'
;MPIVYNYRHALELVLKASVREAAARLRADGASDASLDPATLDEELAGTKPHSLERLANKLEVLLDRLHLEQLPATTRDKLRSLHQLDPHGETFRYSTVKAGKGKFDPARPTQEHIDVVALAEQFREAFTLLSGGLLTVLDNYREYQADQARGASLGI
;
A
#
# COMPACT_ATOMS: atom_id res chain seq x y z
N MET A 1 -14.15 15.78 4.79
CA MET A 1 -13.15 15.78 5.93
C MET A 1 -11.73 15.62 5.37
N PRO A 2 -11.01 16.71 5.13
CA PRO A 2 -9.70 16.69 4.44
C PRO A 2 -8.64 15.85 5.17
N ILE A 3 -8.68 15.82 6.50
CA ILE A 3 -7.69 15.11 7.31
C ILE A 3 -7.73 13.58 7.06
N VAL A 4 -8.91 12.99 7.07
CA VAL A 4 -9.08 11.54 6.84
C VAL A 4 -8.68 11.17 5.42
N TYR A 5 -9.04 12.00 4.45
CA TYR A 5 -8.59 11.82 3.06
C TYR A 5 -7.06 11.83 2.95
N ASN A 6 -6.39 12.83 3.57
CA ASN A 6 -4.94 12.93 3.48
C ASN A 6 -4.23 11.72 4.11
N TYR A 7 -4.69 11.25 5.27
CA TYR A 7 -4.13 10.04 5.89
C TYR A 7 -4.34 8.80 5.01
N ARG A 8 -5.56 8.61 4.50
CA ARG A 8 -5.84 7.49 3.60
C ARG A 8 -4.98 7.54 2.34
N HIS A 9 -4.83 8.72 1.75
CA HIS A 9 -3.98 8.91 0.57
C HIS A 9 -2.51 8.64 0.89
N ALA A 10 -2.01 9.08 2.04
CA ALA A 10 -0.66 8.77 2.49
C ALA A 10 -0.43 7.26 2.65
N LEU A 11 -1.39 6.52 3.22
CA LEU A 11 -1.34 5.06 3.29
C LEU A 11 -1.31 4.39 1.91
N GLU A 12 -2.10 4.87 0.97
CA GLU A 12 -2.08 4.39 -0.40
C GLU A 12 -0.70 4.60 -1.05
N LEU A 13 -0.14 5.79 -0.90
CA LEU A 13 1.17 6.12 -1.48
C LEU A 13 2.29 5.26 -0.88
N VAL A 14 2.31 5.06 0.44
CA VAL A 14 3.33 4.23 1.07
C VAL A 14 3.18 2.75 0.72
N LEU A 15 1.96 2.23 0.60
CA LEU A 15 1.73 0.86 0.12
C LEU A 15 2.23 0.68 -1.32
N LYS A 16 1.94 1.63 -2.21
CA LYS A 16 2.44 1.60 -3.59
C LYS A 16 3.97 1.66 -3.64
N ALA A 17 4.59 2.49 -2.81
CA ALA A 17 6.04 2.57 -2.69
C ALA A 17 6.65 1.24 -2.21
N SER A 18 6.06 0.63 -1.16
CA SER A 18 6.50 -0.66 -0.62
C SER A 18 6.35 -1.80 -1.65
N VAL A 19 5.28 -1.82 -2.42
CA VAL A 19 5.08 -2.79 -3.51
C VAL A 19 6.17 -2.64 -4.58
N ARG A 20 6.50 -1.42 -4.99
CA ARG A 20 7.56 -1.16 -5.98
C ARG A 20 8.92 -1.58 -5.45
N GLU A 21 9.21 -1.26 -4.20
CA GLU A 21 10.49 -1.61 -3.58
C GLU A 21 10.64 -3.12 -3.42
N ALA A 22 9.62 -3.84 -2.93
CA ALA A 22 9.63 -5.28 -2.83
C ALA A 22 9.81 -5.96 -4.21
N ALA A 23 9.13 -5.47 -5.25
CA ALA A 23 9.31 -5.95 -6.62
C ALA A 23 10.74 -5.69 -7.14
N ALA A 24 11.33 -4.54 -6.79
CA ALA A 24 12.72 -4.22 -7.14
C ALA A 24 13.71 -5.19 -6.49
N ARG A 25 13.47 -5.58 -5.21
CA ARG A 25 14.32 -6.57 -4.51
C ARG A 25 14.25 -7.93 -5.18
N LEU A 26 13.03 -8.39 -5.55
CA LEU A 26 12.86 -9.66 -6.26
C LEU A 26 13.60 -9.67 -7.61
N ARG A 27 13.54 -8.56 -8.36
CA ARG A 27 14.34 -8.46 -9.61
C ARG A 27 15.84 -8.53 -9.36
N ALA A 28 16.32 -7.87 -8.30
CA ALA A 28 17.73 -7.92 -7.92
C ALA A 28 18.18 -9.33 -7.51
N ASP A 29 17.28 -10.15 -6.98
CA ASP A 29 17.49 -11.59 -6.72
C ASP A 29 17.39 -12.48 -7.98
N GLY A 30 17.16 -11.88 -9.14
CA GLY A 30 17.11 -12.59 -10.42
C GLY A 30 15.71 -13.05 -10.85
N ALA A 31 14.64 -12.65 -10.14
CA ALA A 31 13.28 -12.92 -10.59
C ALA A 31 12.97 -12.16 -11.90
N SER A 32 12.51 -12.90 -12.92
CA SER A 32 12.28 -12.39 -14.28
C SER A 32 10.80 -12.35 -14.68
N ASP A 33 9.88 -12.36 -13.72
CA ASP A 33 8.45 -12.30 -13.98
C ASP A 33 8.07 -10.94 -14.61
N ALA A 34 7.30 -10.95 -15.68
CA ALA A 34 6.81 -9.75 -16.34
C ALA A 34 5.98 -8.85 -15.39
N SER A 35 5.31 -9.44 -14.38
CA SER A 35 4.54 -8.69 -13.36
C SER A 35 5.41 -7.87 -12.40
N LEU A 36 6.72 -8.09 -12.39
CA LEU A 36 7.69 -7.34 -11.61
C LEU A 36 8.34 -6.21 -12.41
N ASP A 37 8.13 -6.17 -13.74
CA ASP A 37 8.63 -5.09 -14.59
C ASP A 37 8.05 -3.75 -14.13
N PRO A 38 8.87 -2.67 -14.01
CA PRO A 38 8.41 -1.38 -13.50
C PRO A 38 7.22 -0.80 -14.25
N ALA A 39 7.23 -0.87 -15.59
CA ALA A 39 6.14 -0.32 -16.39
C ALA A 39 4.85 -1.12 -16.20
N THR A 40 4.94 -2.46 -16.26
CA THR A 40 3.80 -3.35 -16.03
C THR A 40 3.22 -3.18 -14.62
N LEU A 41 4.10 -3.06 -13.62
CA LEU A 41 3.68 -2.85 -12.24
C LEU A 41 2.99 -1.49 -12.06
N ASP A 42 3.51 -0.44 -12.67
CA ASP A 42 2.90 0.89 -12.60
C ASP A 42 1.53 0.93 -13.29
N GLU A 43 1.37 0.27 -14.43
CA GLU A 43 0.07 0.08 -15.08
C GLU A 43 -0.91 -0.69 -14.17
N GLU A 44 -0.45 -1.76 -13.52
CA GLU A 44 -1.28 -2.51 -12.57
C GLU A 44 -1.69 -1.66 -11.36
N LEU A 45 -0.78 -0.86 -10.80
CA LEU A 45 -1.04 0.03 -9.67
C LEU A 45 -1.94 1.22 -10.03
N ALA A 46 -1.96 1.62 -11.29
CA ALA A 46 -2.86 2.65 -11.85
C ALA A 46 -4.19 2.09 -12.37
N GLY A 47 -4.34 0.76 -12.49
CA GLY A 47 -5.45 0.06 -13.13
C GLY A 47 -6.83 0.24 -12.48
N THR A 48 -7.74 -0.73 -12.67
CA THR A 48 -9.20 -0.61 -12.37
C THR A 48 -9.57 -0.29 -10.92
N LYS A 49 -8.71 -0.55 -9.96
CA LYS A 49 -8.92 -0.22 -8.52
C LYS A 49 -7.65 0.40 -7.92
N PRO A 50 -7.20 1.56 -8.41
CA PRO A 50 -5.90 2.15 -8.02
C PRO A 50 -5.85 2.57 -6.57
N HIS A 51 -7.00 2.79 -5.94
CA HIS A 51 -7.14 3.29 -4.58
C HIS A 51 -7.51 2.22 -3.55
N SER A 52 -7.56 0.92 -3.92
CA SER A 52 -7.90 -0.15 -2.99
C SER A 52 -6.74 -0.47 -2.05
N LEU A 53 -6.82 -0.06 -0.78
CA LEU A 53 -5.82 -0.38 0.25
C LEU A 53 -5.70 -1.89 0.46
N GLU A 54 -6.81 -2.62 0.42
CA GLU A 54 -6.83 -4.07 0.57
C GLU A 54 -6.07 -4.78 -0.57
N ARG A 55 -6.32 -4.38 -1.83
CA ARG A 55 -5.59 -4.92 -2.99
C ARG A 55 -4.09 -4.64 -2.90
N LEU A 56 -3.71 -3.42 -2.51
CA LEU A 56 -2.31 -3.03 -2.36
C LEU A 56 -1.64 -3.83 -1.25
N ALA A 57 -2.30 -4.01 -0.09
CA ALA A 57 -1.79 -4.82 1.00
C ALA A 57 -1.61 -6.29 0.58
N ASN A 58 -2.60 -6.89 -0.07
CA ASN A 58 -2.51 -8.28 -0.56
C ASN A 58 -1.36 -8.44 -1.58
N LYS A 59 -1.20 -7.49 -2.50
CA LYS A 59 -0.08 -7.52 -3.47
C LYS A 59 1.26 -7.46 -2.74
N LEU A 60 1.38 -6.56 -1.76
CA LEU A 60 2.59 -6.42 -0.95
C LEU A 60 2.93 -7.72 -0.23
N GLU A 61 1.97 -8.36 0.43
CA GLU A 61 2.18 -9.63 1.16
C GLU A 61 2.65 -10.76 0.26
N VAL A 62 2.12 -10.86 -0.96
CA VAL A 62 2.62 -11.83 -1.96
C VAL A 62 4.10 -11.58 -2.29
N LEU A 63 4.52 -10.33 -2.39
CA LEU A 63 5.92 -10.00 -2.68
C LEU A 63 6.83 -10.22 -1.48
N LEU A 64 6.35 -9.91 -0.25
CA LEU A 64 7.10 -10.18 0.99
C LEU A 64 7.30 -11.68 1.20
N ASP A 65 6.28 -12.50 0.94
CA ASP A 65 6.37 -13.96 1.01
C ASP A 65 7.46 -14.49 0.07
N ARG A 66 7.50 -13.99 -1.16
CA ARG A 66 8.53 -14.35 -2.16
C ARG A 66 9.94 -13.91 -1.77
N LEU A 67 10.07 -12.83 -0.99
CA LEU A 67 11.34 -12.37 -0.42
C LEU A 67 11.71 -13.09 0.88
N HIS A 68 10.85 -14.02 1.35
CA HIS A 68 10.97 -14.69 2.65
C HIS A 68 11.04 -13.69 3.84
N LEU A 69 10.37 -12.56 3.70
CA LEU A 69 10.23 -11.54 4.73
C LEU A 69 8.94 -11.72 5.54
N GLU A 70 8.93 -11.17 6.75
CA GLU A 70 7.73 -11.20 7.60
C GLU A 70 6.55 -10.49 6.93
N GLN A 71 5.38 -11.10 7.09
CA GLN A 71 4.11 -10.54 6.62
C GLN A 71 3.69 -9.33 7.45
N LEU A 72 2.76 -8.54 6.93
CA LEU A 72 2.17 -7.45 7.71
C LEU A 72 1.51 -8.01 8.98
N PRO A 73 1.71 -7.38 10.15
CA PRO A 73 1.01 -7.77 11.36
C PRO A 73 -0.51 -7.80 11.17
N ALA A 74 -1.19 -8.80 11.73
CA ALA A 74 -2.64 -8.96 11.61
C ALA A 74 -3.40 -7.68 12.00
N THR A 75 -2.95 -7.00 13.05
CA THR A 75 -3.52 -5.73 13.51
C THR A 75 -3.43 -4.62 12.45
N THR A 76 -2.32 -4.56 11.70
CA THR A 76 -2.15 -3.59 10.60
C THR A 76 -3.06 -3.94 9.42
N ARG A 77 -3.16 -5.22 9.08
CA ARG A 77 -4.08 -5.70 8.02
C ARG A 77 -5.53 -5.38 8.35
N ASP A 78 -5.95 -5.62 9.59
CA ASP A 78 -7.33 -5.33 10.03
C ASP A 78 -7.61 -3.82 9.99
N LYS A 79 -6.66 -2.97 10.37
CA LYS A 79 -6.77 -1.52 10.23
C LYS A 79 -6.91 -1.10 8.77
N LEU A 80 -6.05 -1.60 7.88
CA LEU A 80 -6.13 -1.30 6.44
C LEU A 80 -7.47 -1.75 5.83
N ARG A 81 -7.98 -2.92 6.24
CA ARG A 81 -9.29 -3.42 5.81
C ARG A 81 -10.43 -2.54 6.32
N SER A 82 -10.43 -2.17 7.60
CA SER A 82 -11.44 -1.28 8.18
C SER A 82 -11.47 0.07 7.47
N LEU A 83 -10.29 0.64 7.19
CA LEU A 83 -10.15 1.89 6.45
C LEU A 83 -10.62 1.76 4.99
N HIS A 84 -10.35 0.62 4.36
CA HIS A 84 -10.85 0.33 3.02
C HIS A 84 -12.36 0.22 2.98
N GLN A 85 -12.99 -0.40 3.99
CA GLN A 85 -14.45 -0.50 4.09
C GLN A 85 -15.12 0.86 4.27
N LEU A 86 -14.50 1.79 5.01
CA LEU A 86 -15.00 3.15 5.17
C LEU A 86 -14.96 3.98 3.87
N ASP A 87 -14.00 3.68 2.99
CA ASP A 87 -13.82 4.37 1.72
C ASP A 87 -13.21 3.45 0.65
N PRO A 88 -14.03 2.54 0.06
CA PRO A 88 -13.53 1.53 -0.89
C PRO A 88 -12.89 2.13 -2.15
N HIS A 89 -13.32 3.32 -2.54
CA HIS A 89 -12.89 3.96 -3.79
C HIS A 89 -11.94 5.15 -3.59
N GLY A 90 -11.69 5.59 -2.35
CA GLY A 90 -10.88 6.78 -2.09
C GLY A 90 -11.59 8.10 -2.37
N GLU A 91 -12.91 8.09 -2.51
CA GLU A 91 -13.72 9.25 -2.92
C GLU A 91 -14.64 9.75 -1.81
N THR A 92 -15.02 8.90 -0.86
CA THR A 92 -16.01 9.19 0.18
C THR A 92 -15.64 10.39 1.06
N PHE A 93 -14.35 10.55 1.33
CA PHE A 93 -13.85 11.68 2.15
C PHE A 93 -13.43 12.89 1.32
N ARG A 94 -13.38 12.75 0.01
CA ARG A 94 -12.98 13.79 -0.92
C ARG A 94 -14.16 14.56 -1.49
N TYR A 95 -15.23 13.86 -1.83
CA TYR A 95 -16.40 14.42 -2.48
C TYR A 95 -17.65 14.29 -1.59
N SER A 96 -18.55 15.26 -1.71
CA SER A 96 -19.87 15.19 -1.06
C SER A 96 -20.83 14.26 -1.78
N THR A 97 -20.58 14.02 -3.08
CA THR A 97 -21.40 13.16 -3.94
C THR A 97 -20.50 12.27 -4.80
N VAL A 98 -21.00 11.09 -5.13
CA VAL A 98 -20.37 10.12 -6.06
C VAL A 98 -21.27 9.91 -7.26
N LYS A 99 -20.69 9.58 -8.41
CA LYS A 99 -21.43 9.33 -9.65
C LYS A 99 -22.16 7.99 -9.57
N ALA A 100 -23.47 8.01 -9.55
CA ALA A 100 -24.34 6.83 -9.42
C ALA A 100 -24.87 6.27 -10.74
N GLY A 101 -24.51 6.86 -11.89
CA GLY A 101 -24.95 6.47 -13.23
C GLY A 101 -24.99 7.65 -14.19
N LYS A 102 -25.62 7.47 -15.37
CA LYS A 102 -25.71 8.54 -16.39
C LYS A 102 -26.39 9.79 -15.83
N GLY A 103 -25.58 10.78 -15.44
CA GLY A 103 -26.05 12.10 -14.97
C GLY A 103 -26.66 12.13 -13.57
N LYS A 104 -26.58 11.04 -12.80
CA LYS A 104 -27.05 10.99 -11.40
C LYS A 104 -25.85 11.04 -10.45
N PHE A 105 -26.02 11.77 -9.35
CA PHE A 105 -25.08 11.85 -8.25
C PHE A 105 -25.81 11.48 -6.97
N ASP A 106 -25.27 10.50 -6.26
CA ASP A 106 -25.73 10.13 -4.93
C ASP A 106 -24.82 10.76 -3.87
N PRO A 107 -25.32 11.02 -2.64
CA PRO A 107 -24.43 11.41 -1.55
C PRO A 107 -23.32 10.39 -1.37
N ALA A 108 -22.09 10.84 -1.23
CA ALA A 108 -20.94 9.96 -0.96
C ALA A 108 -21.13 9.16 0.34
N ARG A 109 -21.97 9.71 1.24
CA ARG A 109 -22.45 9.04 2.46
C ARG A 109 -23.94 9.20 2.55
N PRO A 110 -24.70 8.11 2.34
CA PRO A 110 -26.18 8.15 2.37
C PRO A 110 -26.73 8.34 3.79
N THR A 111 -25.97 8.02 4.82
CA THR A 111 -26.34 8.15 6.23
C THR A 111 -25.36 9.04 6.98
N GLN A 112 -25.87 9.80 7.94
CA GLN A 112 -25.06 10.63 8.82
C GLN A 112 -24.43 9.72 9.89
N GLU A 113 -23.16 9.37 9.72
CA GLU A 113 -22.40 8.56 10.67
C GLU A 113 -21.55 9.44 11.56
N HIS A 114 -21.51 9.09 12.85
CA HIS A 114 -20.63 9.73 13.81
C HIS A 114 -19.26 9.06 13.72
N ILE A 115 -18.27 9.76 13.15
CA ILE A 115 -16.90 9.26 13.02
C ILE A 115 -16.06 9.90 14.12
N ASP A 116 -15.48 9.07 14.98
CA ASP A 116 -14.43 9.51 15.89
C ASP A 116 -13.15 9.73 15.08
N VAL A 117 -12.92 11.00 14.72
CA VAL A 117 -11.79 11.42 13.90
C VAL A 117 -10.46 11.22 14.61
N VAL A 118 -10.45 11.33 15.95
CA VAL A 118 -9.22 11.15 16.75
C VAL A 118 -8.80 9.70 16.75
N ALA A 119 -9.73 8.78 17.07
CA ALA A 119 -9.47 7.34 17.04
C ALA A 119 -9.07 6.87 15.63
N LEU A 120 -9.73 7.40 14.60
CA LEU A 120 -9.42 7.06 13.22
C LEU A 120 -8.03 7.57 12.80
N ALA A 121 -7.67 8.81 13.17
CA ALA A 121 -6.36 9.38 12.89
C ALA A 121 -5.23 8.57 13.57
N GLU A 122 -5.46 8.08 14.78
CA GLU A 122 -4.51 7.22 15.50
C GLU A 122 -4.27 5.89 14.76
N GLN A 123 -5.34 5.23 14.30
CA GLN A 123 -5.24 4.01 13.49
C GLN A 123 -4.45 4.24 12.20
N PHE A 124 -4.69 5.36 11.51
CA PHE A 124 -3.92 5.75 10.33
C PHE A 124 -2.44 5.96 10.66
N ARG A 125 -2.15 6.68 11.75
CA ARG A 125 -0.78 6.98 12.17
C ARG A 125 0.00 5.71 12.46
N GLU A 126 -0.57 4.75 13.19
CA GLU A 126 0.08 3.49 13.51
C GLU A 126 0.38 2.66 12.25
N ALA A 127 -0.60 2.50 11.36
CA ALA A 127 -0.41 1.78 10.11
C ALA A 127 0.63 2.47 9.21
N PHE A 128 0.59 3.80 9.13
CA PHE A 128 1.54 4.58 8.34
C PHE A 128 2.96 4.46 8.90
N THR A 129 3.16 4.56 10.21
CA THR A 129 4.47 4.45 10.86
C THR A 129 5.08 3.07 10.62
N LEU A 130 4.28 2.01 10.72
CA LEU A 130 4.76 0.66 10.44
C LEU A 130 5.18 0.49 8.97
N LEU A 131 4.39 0.98 8.03
CA LEU A 131 4.68 0.84 6.61
C LEU A 131 5.84 1.75 6.16
N SER A 132 5.86 3.02 6.59
CA SER A 132 6.86 3.99 6.15
C SER A 132 8.19 3.91 6.91
N GLY A 133 8.15 3.59 8.19
CA GLY A 133 9.34 3.45 9.03
C GLY A 133 9.82 2.00 9.11
N GLY A 134 8.94 1.08 9.55
CA GLY A 134 9.31 -0.32 9.76
C GLY A 134 9.60 -1.06 8.46
N LEU A 135 8.60 -1.21 7.62
CA LEU A 135 8.71 -2.05 6.42
C LEU A 135 9.71 -1.50 5.39
N LEU A 136 9.68 -0.20 5.11
CA LEU A 136 10.64 0.37 4.15
C LEU A 136 12.08 0.25 4.66
N THR A 137 12.31 0.33 5.98
CA THR A 137 13.63 0.05 6.56
C THR A 137 14.04 -1.41 6.35
N VAL A 138 13.12 -2.36 6.52
CA VAL A 138 13.42 -3.79 6.25
C VAL A 138 13.81 -4.01 4.80
N LEU A 139 13.08 -3.42 3.85
CA LEU A 139 13.37 -3.52 2.43
C LEU A 139 14.70 -2.82 2.04
N ASP A 140 15.04 -1.75 2.73
CA ASP A 140 16.31 -1.03 2.56
C ASP A 140 17.50 -1.87 3.07
N ASN A 141 17.37 -2.46 4.25
CA ASN A 141 18.37 -3.38 4.80
C ASN A 141 18.55 -4.60 3.88
N TYR A 142 17.47 -5.12 3.31
CA TYR A 142 17.55 -6.21 2.33
C TYR A 142 18.32 -5.79 1.08
N ARG A 143 18.14 -4.57 0.60
CA ARG A 143 18.94 -4.00 -0.51
C ARG A 143 20.42 -3.95 -0.18
N GLU A 144 20.78 -3.51 1.01
CA GLU A 144 22.18 -3.46 1.45
C GLU A 144 22.79 -4.87 1.49
N TYR A 145 22.06 -5.83 2.04
CA TYR A 145 22.45 -7.24 2.03
C TYR A 145 22.70 -7.76 0.59
N GLN A 146 21.80 -7.50 -0.35
CA GLN A 146 21.98 -7.87 -1.77
C GLN A 146 23.24 -7.25 -2.37
N ALA A 147 23.50 -5.98 -2.08
CA ALA A 147 24.69 -5.27 -2.56
C ALA A 147 26.00 -5.86 -1.98
N ASP A 148 25.99 -6.29 -0.72
CA ASP A 148 27.14 -6.95 -0.09
C ASP A 148 27.39 -8.33 -0.69
N GLN A 149 26.36 -9.12 -0.94
CA GLN A 149 26.48 -10.41 -1.61
C GLN A 149 27.08 -10.27 -3.01
N ALA A 150 26.62 -9.30 -3.79
CA ALA A 150 27.16 -9.04 -5.13
C ALA A 150 28.63 -8.61 -5.09
N ARG A 151 29.05 -7.83 -4.09
CA ARG A 151 30.45 -7.44 -3.87
C ARG A 151 31.32 -8.65 -3.49
N GLY A 152 30.84 -9.49 -2.57
CA GLY A 152 31.54 -10.71 -2.18
C GLY A 152 31.75 -11.67 -3.36
N ALA A 153 30.72 -11.89 -4.17
CA ALA A 153 30.81 -12.72 -5.36
C ALA A 153 31.81 -12.20 -6.41
N SER A 154 31.95 -10.87 -6.53
CA SER A 154 32.90 -10.26 -7.47
C SER A 154 34.36 -10.32 -7.00
N LEU A 155 34.59 -10.51 -5.70
CA LEU A 155 35.91 -10.63 -5.10
C LEU A 155 36.42 -12.09 -5.00
N GLY A 156 35.59 -13.07 -5.39
CA GLY A 156 35.98 -14.49 -5.41
C GLY A 156 36.15 -15.13 -4.03
N ILE A 157 35.49 -14.57 -3.01
CA ILE A 157 35.47 -15.08 -1.63
C ILE A 157 34.22 -15.91 -1.42
#